data_b430f39c2773bca3338626ba31e11d0f
#
_entry.id   b430f39c2773bca3338626ba31e11d0f
#
_cell.length_a   1.000
_cell.length_b   1.000
_cell.length_c   1.000
_cell.angle_alpha   90.00
_cell.angle_beta   90.00
_cell.angle_gamma   90.00
#
_symmetry.space_group_name_H-M   'P 1'
#
loop_
_entity.id
_entity.type
_entity.pdbx_description
1 polymer ?
#
loop_
_entity_poly.entity_id
_entity_poly.type
_entity_poly.pdbx_seq_one_letter_code
_entity_poly.pdbx_strand_id
1 'polypeptide(L)'
;MIPVWLLDVDGVVNAFRAGWYTGPRLVQVYSAADDYLYRIRYEPRVLEMIRRVHEGGLAEVTWCSTWCGDATALEQGLGLPELPRAFASTAAGEAACQAKAAAARRVIASGRRLVWTDDVEIAHHAGECGTWTADGRALVVAPNESRGLRPRDLRRIEEFLVRPDLS
;
A
#
# COMPACT_ATOMS: atom_id res chain seq x y z
N MET A 1 9.27 -17.16 -5.30
CA MET A 1 8.02 -16.52 -5.83
C MET A 1 8.10 -15.02 -5.61
N ILE A 2 7.57 -14.20 -6.56
CA ILE A 2 7.58 -12.73 -6.43
C ILE A 2 6.79 -12.31 -5.19
N PRO A 3 7.33 -11.45 -4.31
CA PRO A 3 6.60 -10.90 -3.18
C PRO A 3 5.35 -10.12 -3.59
N VAL A 4 4.41 -9.92 -2.67
CA VAL A 4 3.28 -9.00 -2.85
C VAL A 4 3.47 -7.80 -1.94
N TRP A 5 3.25 -6.60 -2.48
CA TRP A 5 3.16 -5.39 -1.69
C TRP A 5 1.70 -4.92 -1.65
N LEU A 6 1.01 -5.18 -0.54
CA LEU A 6 -0.31 -4.63 -0.26
C LEU A 6 -0.18 -3.18 0.17
N LEU A 7 -0.74 -2.28 -0.61
CA LEU A 7 -0.57 -0.84 -0.50
C LEU A 7 -1.90 -0.15 -0.24
N ASP A 8 -2.01 0.49 0.92
CA ASP A 8 -3.11 1.41 1.21
C ASP A 8 -2.85 2.79 0.59
N VAL A 9 -3.87 3.62 0.51
CA VAL A 9 -3.84 4.96 -0.07
C VAL A 9 -3.81 6.03 1.02
N ASP A 10 -4.89 6.17 1.77
CA ASP A 10 -5.03 7.21 2.79
C ASP A 10 -4.13 6.90 3.99
N GLY A 11 -3.43 7.91 4.50
CA GLY A 11 -2.42 7.74 5.54
C GLY A 11 -1.10 7.10 5.08
N VAL A 12 -1.01 6.64 3.82
CA VAL A 12 0.17 5.91 3.28
C VAL A 12 0.76 6.64 2.07
N VAL A 13 0.04 6.67 0.94
CA VAL A 13 0.40 7.43 -0.26
C VAL A 13 -0.13 8.85 -0.19
N ASN A 14 -1.41 8.98 0.18
CA ASN A 14 -2.10 10.24 0.40
C ASN A 14 -2.00 10.64 1.87
N ALA A 15 -1.30 11.73 2.17
CA ALA A 15 -1.20 12.24 3.53
C ALA A 15 -1.06 13.76 3.53
N PHE A 16 -1.61 14.42 4.53
CA PHE A 16 -1.63 15.88 4.61
C PHE A 16 -0.24 16.52 4.49
N ARG A 17 0.78 15.86 5.05
CA ARG A 17 2.20 16.25 5.03
C ARG A 17 3.06 15.20 4.34
N ALA A 18 2.60 14.66 3.21
CA ALA A 18 3.30 13.61 2.48
C ALA A 18 4.70 14.03 1.99
N GLY A 19 4.91 15.29 1.66
CA GLY A 19 6.22 15.80 1.19
C GLY A 19 7.34 15.60 2.21
N TRP A 20 8.55 15.28 1.69
CA TRP A 20 9.71 14.99 2.55
C TRP A 20 10.57 16.23 2.85
N TYR A 21 10.96 16.96 1.81
CA TYR A 21 11.84 18.13 1.89
C TYR A 21 11.17 19.41 1.40
N THR A 22 10.12 19.24 0.61
CA THR A 22 9.25 20.29 0.11
C THR A 22 7.81 19.94 0.46
N GLY A 23 6.87 20.83 0.23
CA GLY A 23 5.44 20.51 0.36
C GLY A 23 5.03 19.35 -0.57
N PRO A 24 3.97 18.63 -0.23
CA PRO A 24 3.46 17.54 -1.07
C PRO A 24 3.00 18.08 -2.43
N ARG A 25 3.09 17.23 -3.45
CA ARG A 25 2.34 17.43 -4.69
C ARG A 25 0.86 17.17 -4.45
N LEU A 26 0.02 17.77 -5.27
CA LEU A 26 -1.43 17.65 -5.16
C LEU A 26 -2.04 17.32 -6.52
N VAL A 27 -2.95 16.37 -6.53
CA VAL A 27 -3.81 16.07 -7.67
C VAL A 27 -5.25 15.92 -7.18
N GLN A 28 -6.21 16.21 -8.05
CA GLN A 28 -7.61 15.96 -7.78
C GLN A 28 -8.02 14.67 -8.48
N VAL A 29 -8.70 13.79 -7.74
CA VAL A 29 -9.20 12.50 -8.24
C VAL A 29 -10.68 12.40 -7.88
N TYR A 30 -11.50 12.18 -8.89
CA TYR A 30 -12.94 11.96 -8.69
C TYR A 30 -13.20 10.51 -8.32
N SER A 31 -13.89 10.31 -7.19
CA SER A 31 -14.43 9.01 -6.78
C SER A 31 -15.86 8.91 -7.28
N ALA A 32 -16.13 7.95 -8.15
CA ALA A 32 -17.49 7.67 -8.60
C ALA A 32 -18.32 6.98 -7.51
N ALA A 33 -17.68 6.25 -6.61
CA ALA A 33 -18.32 5.58 -5.49
C ALA A 33 -18.90 6.58 -4.48
N ASP A 34 -18.17 7.68 -4.23
CA ASP A 34 -18.54 8.69 -3.24
C ASP A 34 -19.19 9.94 -3.87
N ASP A 35 -19.20 10.02 -5.22
CA ASP A 35 -19.59 11.23 -5.97
C ASP A 35 -18.84 12.48 -5.46
N TYR A 36 -17.53 12.35 -5.30
CA TYR A 36 -16.71 13.39 -4.68
C TYR A 36 -15.34 13.56 -5.33
N LEU A 37 -14.87 14.81 -5.41
CA LEU A 37 -13.56 15.17 -5.95
C LEU A 37 -12.54 15.29 -4.80
N TYR A 38 -11.77 14.24 -4.60
CA TYR A 38 -10.75 14.19 -3.55
C TYR A 38 -9.48 14.93 -3.94
N ARG A 39 -8.82 15.49 -2.95
CA ARG A 39 -7.47 16.06 -3.05
C ARG A 39 -6.46 15.05 -2.53
N ILE A 40 -5.70 14.45 -3.43
CA ILE A 40 -4.64 13.51 -3.10
C ILE A 40 -3.32 14.27 -2.98
N ARG A 41 -2.72 14.23 -1.80
CA ARG A 41 -1.41 14.84 -1.51
C ARG A 41 -0.37 13.74 -1.39
N TYR A 42 0.68 13.83 -2.19
CA TYR A 42 1.65 12.75 -2.30
C TYR A 42 3.10 13.24 -2.42
N GLU A 43 4.04 12.37 -2.12
CA GLU A 43 5.46 12.53 -2.40
C GLU A 43 5.81 11.83 -3.71
N PRO A 44 6.37 12.52 -4.72
CA PRO A 44 6.68 11.91 -6.02
C PRO A 44 7.58 10.68 -5.94
N ARG A 45 8.54 10.66 -5.00
CA ARG A 45 9.47 9.54 -4.83
C ARG A 45 8.78 8.27 -4.36
N VAL A 46 7.65 8.38 -3.65
CA VAL A 46 6.80 7.22 -3.30
C VAL A 46 6.23 6.62 -4.58
N LEU A 47 5.70 7.44 -5.49
CA LEU A 47 5.16 6.97 -6.76
C LEU A 47 6.24 6.37 -7.67
N GLU A 48 7.43 6.95 -7.70
CA GLU A 48 8.59 6.42 -8.42
C GLU A 48 8.97 5.02 -7.90
N MET A 49 8.99 4.84 -6.59
CA MET A 49 9.24 3.55 -5.97
C MET A 49 8.18 2.51 -6.35
N ILE A 50 6.89 2.88 -6.27
CA ILE A 50 5.77 2.00 -6.67
C ILE A 50 5.95 1.52 -8.11
N ARG A 51 6.18 2.43 -9.06
CA ARG A 51 6.42 2.09 -10.47
C ARG A 51 7.62 1.15 -10.62
N ARG A 52 8.76 1.53 -10.07
CA ARG A 52 10.00 0.76 -10.17
C ARG A 52 9.86 -0.65 -9.61
N VAL A 53 9.19 -0.80 -8.48
CA VAL A 53 8.96 -2.11 -7.85
C VAL A 53 8.03 -2.96 -8.71
N HIS A 54 6.92 -2.40 -9.16
CA HIS A 54 5.91 -3.12 -9.93
C HIS A 54 6.40 -3.48 -11.34
N GLU A 55 6.82 -2.49 -12.10
CA GLU A 55 7.29 -2.67 -13.49
C GLU A 55 8.61 -3.45 -13.56
N GLY A 56 9.47 -3.30 -12.56
CA GLY A 56 10.73 -4.04 -12.44
C GLY A 56 10.56 -5.48 -11.94
N GLY A 57 9.34 -5.90 -11.61
CA GLY A 57 9.06 -7.27 -11.16
C GLY A 57 9.67 -7.62 -9.80
N LEU A 58 10.03 -6.63 -8.98
CA LEU A 58 10.54 -6.87 -7.62
C LEU A 58 9.43 -7.32 -6.66
N ALA A 59 8.22 -6.81 -6.86
CA ALA A 59 7.01 -7.27 -6.20
C ALA A 59 5.78 -6.96 -7.07
N GLU A 60 4.72 -7.71 -6.86
CA GLU A 60 3.39 -7.37 -7.33
C GLU A 60 2.82 -6.34 -6.37
N VAL A 61 2.83 -5.06 -6.77
CA VAL A 61 2.18 -4.00 -5.99
C VAL A 61 0.69 -4.07 -6.23
N THR A 62 -0.09 -4.19 -5.16
CA THR A 62 -1.54 -4.43 -5.20
C THR A 62 -2.25 -3.43 -4.30
N TRP A 63 -3.21 -2.71 -4.83
CA TRP A 63 -4.05 -1.83 -4.02
C TRP A 63 -4.82 -2.63 -2.97
N CYS A 64 -4.70 -2.22 -1.72
CA CYS A 64 -5.38 -2.81 -0.57
C CYS A 64 -6.03 -1.70 0.24
N SER A 65 -7.03 -1.04 -0.37
CA SER A 65 -7.60 0.23 0.08
C SER A 65 -9.08 0.31 -0.27
N THR A 66 -9.82 1.15 0.42
CA THR A 66 -11.18 1.55 0.03
C THR A 66 -11.25 2.18 -1.38
N TRP A 67 -10.10 2.62 -1.90
CA TRP A 67 -9.96 3.13 -3.27
C TRP A 67 -9.99 2.05 -4.35
N CYS A 68 -10.06 0.77 -4.01
CA CYS A 68 -10.06 -0.30 -5.03
C CYS A 68 -11.12 -0.10 -6.11
N GLY A 69 -12.27 0.52 -5.78
CA GLY A 69 -13.33 0.84 -6.74
C GLY A 69 -13.01 1.93 -7.73
N ASP A 70 -12.27 2.90 -7.28
CA ASP A 70 -11.88 4.07 -8.07
C ASP A 70 -10.39 4.03 -8.43
N ALA A 71 -9.75 2.85 -8.30
CA ALA A 71 -8.31 2.69 -8.49
C ALA A 71 -7.85 3.15 -9.87
N THR A 72 -8.64 2.96 -10.92
CA THR A 72 -8.31 3.45 -12.27
C THR A 72 -8.20 4.98 -12.31
N ALA A 73 -9.13 5.70 -11.69
CA ALA A 73 -9.08 7.15 -11.60
C ALA A 73 -7.88 7.63 -10.77
N LEU A 74 -7.58 6.92 -9.67
CA LEU A 74 -6.43 7.18 -8.83
C LEU A 74 -5.11 6.98 -9.59
N GLU A 75 -4.96 5.87 -10.31
CA GLU A 75 -3.79 5.54 -11.13
C GLU A 75 -3.56 6.60 -12.21
N GLN A 76 -4.61 6.99 -12.92
CA GLN A 76 -4.53 8.07 -13.93
C GLN A 76 -4.10 9.40 -13.31
N GLY A 77 -4.70 9.78 -12.19
CA GLY A 77 -4.37 11.03 -11.49
C GLY A 77 -2.92 11.06 -10.97
N LEU A 78 -2.41 9.93 -10.49
CA LEU A 78 -1.07 9.79 -9.96
C LEU A 78 -0.02 9.41 -11.04
N GLY A 79 -0.43 9.11 -12.26
CA GLY A 79 0.45 8.64 -13.32
C GLY A 79 1.09 7.29 -13.00
N LEU A 80 0.35 6.41 -12.32
CA LEU A 80 0.77 5.05 -12.03
C LEU A 80 0.29 4.08 -13.12
N PRO A 81 0.97 2.93 -13.31
CA PRO A 81 0.45 1.85 -14.12
C PRO A 81 -0.80 1.26 -13.47
N GLU A 82 -1.53 0.45 -14.22
CA GLU A 82 -2.62 -0.36 -13.65
C GLU A 82 -2.04 -1.37 -12.65
N LEU A 83 -2.52 -1.31 -11.39
CA LEU A 83 -2.12 -2.21 -10.32
C LEU A 83 -3.27 -3.17 -9.99
N PRO A 84 -2.99 -4.43 -9.62
CA PRO A 84 -3.99 -5.34 -9.10
C PRO A 84 -4.75 -4.75 -7.91
N ARG A 85 -5.98 -5.21 -7.67
CA ARG A 85 -6.82 -4.87 -6.53
C ARG A 85 -6.95 -6.08 -5.60
N ALA A 86 -6.72 -5.90 -4.31
CA ALA A 86 -6.78 -6.97 -3.33
C ALA A 86 -8.21 -7.50 -3.11
N PHE A 87 -9.21 -6.66 -3.37
CA PHE A 87 -10.63 -7.01 -3.24
C PHE A 87 -11.49 -6.11 -4.14
N ALA A 88 -12.74 -6.53 -4.37
CA ALA A 88 -13.70 -5.73 -5.10
C ALA A 88 -14.14 -4.51 -4.29
N SER A 89 -14.50 -3.50 -4.96
CA SER A 89 -14.49 -2.10 -4.63
C SER A 89 -15.51 -1.54 -3.65
N THR A 90 -16.46 -2.27 -3.21
CA THR A 90 -17.59 -1.70 -2.44
C THR A 90 -17.45 -1.88 -0.93
N ALA A 91 -16.31 -2.38 -0.46
CA ALA A 91 -16.07 -2.55 0.95
C ALA A 91 -15.77 -1.19 1.61
N ALA A 92 -16.57 -0.82 2.61
CA ALA A 92 -16.38 0.37 3.43
C ALA A 92 -16.43 -0.02 4.92
N GLY A 93 -15.90 0.82 5.79
CA GLY A 93 -15.91 0.59 7.23
C GLY A 93 -15.32 -0.77 7.62
N GLU A 94 -16.00 -1.50 8.51
CA GLU A 94 -15.52 -2.79 9.02
C GLU A 94 -15.32 -3.85 7.92
N ALA A 95 -16.15 -3.84 6.87
CA ALA A 95 -16.00 -4.76 5.75
C ALA A 95 -14.69 -4.52 4.98
N ALA A 96 -14.25 -3.27 4.86
CA ALA A 96 -12.96 -2.95 4.27
C ALA A 96 -11.80 -3.43 5.15
N CYS A 97 -11.87 -3.23 6.47
CA CYS A 97 -10.88 -3.73 7.42
C CYS A 97 -10.72 -5.24 7.32
N GLN A 98 -11.83 -5.97 7.31
CA GLN A 98 -11.83 -7.43 7.15
C GLN A 98 -11.28 -7.86 5.79
N ALA A 99 -11.61 -7.16 4.70
CA ALA A 99 -11.10 -7.46 3.37
C ALA A 99 -9.59 -7.25 3.25
N LYS A 100 -9.05 -6.19 3.87
CA LYS A 100 -7.61 -5.91 3.93
C LYS A 100 -6.86 -7.04 4.67
N ALA A 101 -7.32 -7.41 5.86
CA ALA A 101 -6.72 -8.49 6.63
C ALA A 101 -6.82 -9.84 5.90
N ALA A 102 -7.96 -10.14 5.27
CA ALA A 102 -8.14 -11.34 4.47
C ALA A 102 -7.17 -11.37 3.27
N ALA A 103 -6.90 -10.22 2.64
CA ALA A 103 -5.91 -10.13 1.56
C ALA A 103 -4.50 -10.47 2.07
N ALA A 104 -4.08 -9.92 3.21
CA ALA A 104 -2.79 -10.22 3.81
C ALA A 104 -2.65 -11.72 4.13
N ARG A 105 -3.67 -12.32 4.76
CA ARG A 105 -3.70 -13.77 5.04
C ARG A 105 -3.59 -14.62 3.78
N ARG A 106 -4.28 -14.24 2.69
CA ARG A 106 -4.18 -14.97 1.41
C ARG A 106 -2.77 -14.94 0.84
N VAL A 107 -2.08 -13.79 0.90
CA VAL A 107 -0.69 -13.70 0.46
C VAL A 107 0.20 -14.65 1.26
N ILE A 108 0.09 -14.60 2.59
CA ILE A 108 0.86 -15.49 3.49
C ILE A 108 0.54 -16.97 3.24
N ALA A 109 -0.74 -17.31 3.09
CA ALA A 109 -1.16 -18.68 2.81
C ALA A 109 -0.68 -19.21 1.45
N SER A 110 -0.46 -18.34 0.47
CA SER A 110 0.10 -18.70 -0.83
C SER A 110 1.61 -18.99 -0.80
N GLY A 111 2.27 -18.82 0.34
CA GLY A 111 3.72 -18.98 0.49
C GLY A 111 4.54 -17.80 -0.04
N ARG A 112 3.90 -16.73 -0.50
CA ARG A 112 4.58 -15.50 -0.97
C ARG A 112 4.98 -14.63 0.22
N ARG A 113 6.09 -13.90 0.08
CA ARG A 113 6.46 -12.85 1.05
C ARG A 113 5.54 -11.65 0.89
N LEU A 114 5.23 -11.00 2.00
CA LEU A 114 4.30 -9.89 2.10
C LEU A 114 5.01 -8.61 2.53
N VAL A 115 4.83 -7.53 1.79
CA VAL A 115 4.94 -6.17 2.34
C VAL A 115 3.52 -5.64 2.53
N TRP A 116 3.19 -5.19 3.74
CA TRP A 116 1.90 -4.57 4.03
C TRP A 116 2.10 -3.18 4.59
N THR A 117 1.61 -2.18 3.87
CA THR A 117 1.68 -0.77 4.27
C THR A 117 0.27 -0.24 4.48
N ASP A 118 -0.06 0.06 5.73
CA ASP A 118 -1.36 0.53 6.17
C ASP A 118 -1.20 1.25 7.51
N ASP A 119 -1.78 2.42 7.67
CA ASP A 119 -1.61 3.25 8.87
C ASP A 119 -2.49 2.80 10.04
N VAL A 120 -3.56 2.07 9.77
CA VAL A 120 -4.58 1.65 10.77
C VAL A 120 -4.58 0.14 11.01
N GLU A 121 -4.70 -0.66 9.95
CA GLU A 121 -5.00 -2.09 10.06
C GLU A 121 -3.88 -2.90 10.72
N ILE A 122 -2.63 -2.51 10.54
CA ILE A 122 -1.49 -3.22 11.12
C ILE A 122 -1.59 -3.26 12.65
N ALA A 123 -2.04 -2.18 13.27
CA ALA A 123 -2.23 -2.14 14.72
C ALA A 123 -3.37 -3.06 15.18
N HIS A 124 -4.46 -3.14 14.42
CA HIS A 124 -5.58 -4.03 14.72
C HIS A 124 -5.23 -5.51 14.59
N HIS A 125 -4.24 -5.84 13.77
CA HIS A 125 -3.78 -7.22 13.51
C HIS A 125 -2.36 -7.49 14.02
N ALA A 126 -1.93 -6.77 15.07
CA ALA A 126 -0.55 -6.80 15.57
C ALA A 126 -0.03 -8.20 15.91
N GLY A 127 -0.88 -9.10 16.44
CA GLY A 127 -0.49 -10.47 16.77
C GLY A 127 -0.10 -11.29 15.53
N GLU A 128 -0.94 -11.28 14.49
CA GLU A 128 -0.67 -11.99 13.23
C GLU A 128 0.54 -11.37 12.51
N CYS A 129 0.57 -10.03 12.42
CA CYS A 129 1.68 -9.28 11.84
C CYS A 129 3.01 -9.61 12.55
N GLY A 130 3.00 -9.69 13.88
CA GLY A 130 4.17 -10.07 14.68
C GLY A 130 4.69 -11.45 14.34
N THR A 131 3.81 -12.44 14.22
CA THR A 131 4.17 -13.81 13.81
C THR A 131 4.80 -13.83 12.43
N TRP A 132 4.16 -13.23 11.43
CA TRP A 132 4.65 -13.22 10.05
C TRP A 132 6.00 -12.49 9.91
N THR A 133 6.20 -11.44 10.73
CA THR A 133 7.46 -10.68 10.74
C THR A 133 8.58 -11.48 11.40
N ALA A 134 8.28 -12.17 12.51
CA ALA A 134 9.25 -13.01 13.21
C ALA A 134 9.74 -14.17 12.33
N ASP A 135 8.85 -14.73 11.51
CA ASP A 135 9.16 -15.78 10.56
C ASP A 135 9.89 -15.26 9.29
N GLY A 136 10.15 -13.97 9.20
CA GLY A 136 10.75 -13.34 8.02
C GLY A 136 9.86 -13.30 6.76
N ARG A 137 8.60 -13.70 6.90
CA ARG A 137 7.64 -13.82 5.79
C ARG A 137 6.97 -12.51 5.43
N ALA A 138 6.93 -11.55 6.36
CA ALA A 138 6.34 -10.25 6.13
C ALA A 138 7.20 -9.10 6.61
N LEU A 139 7.07 -7.96 5.94
CA LEU A 139 7.42 -6.64 6.43
C LEU A 139 6.13 -5.84 6.56
N VAL A 140 5.84 -5.36 7.75
CA VAL A 140 4.72 -4.45 7.99
C VAL A 140 5.23 -3.03 8.26
N VAL A 141 4.57 -2.06 7.68
CA VAL A 141 4.91 -0.64 7.82
C VAL A 141 3.61 0.13 8.09
N ALA A 142 3.51 0.67 9.30
CA ALA A 142 2.42 1.55 9.70
C ALA A 142 2.93 2.99 9.72
N PRO A 143 2.76 3.77 8.64
CA PRO A 143 3.16 5.16 8.62
C PRO A 143 2.33 5.99 9.59
N ASN A 144 2.83 7.18 9.92
CA ASN A 144 1.98 8.18 10.55
C ASN A 144 0.97 8.70 9.52
N GLU A 145 -0.32 8.64 9.81
CA GLU A 145 -1.42 9.01 8.89
C GLU A 145 -1.26 10.38 8.23
N SER A 146 -0.72 11.35 8.98
CA SER A 146 -0.54 12.72 8.48
C SER A 146 0.69 12.88 7.59
N ARG A 147 1.62 11.92 7.60
CA ARG A 147 2.91 12.00 6.89
C ARG A 147 3.07 10.99 5.76
N GLY A 148 2.36 9.87 5.81
CA GLY A 148 2.52 8.78 4.86
C GLY A 148 3.91 8.13 4.89
N LEU A 149 4.24 7.40 3.84
CA LEU A 149 5.53 6.73 3.69
C LEU A 149 6.71 7.73 3.66
N ARG A 150 7.76 7.41 4.41
CA ARG A 150 8.97 8.23 4.57
C ARG A 150 10.19 7.54 3.94
N PRO A 151 11.31 8.26 3.71
CA PRO A 151 12.52 7.68 3.12
C PRO A 151 12.99 6.39 3.81
N ARG A 152 12.90 6.34 5.15
CA ARG A 152 13.28 5.14 5.92
C ARG A 152 12.37 3.95 5.62
N ASP A 153 11.08 4.22 5.39
CA ASP A 153 10.10 3.16 5.13
C ASP A 153 10.37 2.55 3.75
N LEU A 154 10.63 3.39 2.74
CA LEU A 154 10.98 2.92 1.40
C LEU A 154 12.28 2.10 1.40
N ARG A 155 13.31 2.52 2.14
CA ARG A 155 14.53 1.72 2.28
C ARG A 155 14.25 0.35 2.89
N ARG A 156 13.47 0.27 3.97
CA ARG A 156 13.09 -1.00 4.58
C ARG A 156 12.33 -1.91 3.62
N ILE A 157 11.41 -1.33 2.84
CA ILE A 157 10.65 -2.06 1.82
C ILE A 157 11.60 -2.60 0.75
N GLU A 158 12.47 -1.77 0.20
CA GLU A 158 13.43 -2.17 -0.82
C GLU A 158 14.37 -3.27 -0.31
N GLU A 159 14.95 -3.09 0.88
CA GLU A 159 15.81 -4.09 1.52
C GLU A 159 15.09 -5.43 1.71
N PHE A 160 13.82 -5.41 2.10
CA PHE A 160 13.02 -6.62 2.25
C PHE A 160 12.75 -7.30 0.91
N LEU A 161 12.42 -6.54 -0.13
CA LEU A 161 12.08 -7.07 -1.45
C LEU A 161 13.26 -7.72 -2.16
N VAL A 162 14.47 -7.18 -1.99
CA VAL A 162 15.68 -7.71 -2.66
C VAL A 162 16.32 -8.89 -1.93
N ARG A 163 15.86 -9.22 -0.69
CA ARG A 163 16.35 -10.41 0.01
C ARG A 163 15.99 -11.67 -0.77
N PRO A 164 16.91 -12.65 -0.87
CA PRO A 164 16.56 -13.95 -1.42
C PRO A 164 15.47 -14.62 -0.56
N ASP A 165 14.65 -15.45 -1.22
CA ASP A 165 13.68 -16.26 -0.48
C ASP A 165 14.43 -17.15 0.54
N LEU A 166 13.91 -17.22 1.75
CA LEU A 166 14.42 -18.15 2.75
C LEU A 166 14.10 -19.57 2.25
N SER A 167 15.16 -20.29 1.94
CA SER A 167 15.08 -21.69 1.46
C SER A 167 14.65 -22.60 2.60
#